data_311db5e535b1b1be7bc12a9591a65732
#
_entry.id   311db5e535b1b1be7bc12a9591a65732
#
_cell.length_a   1.000
_cell.length_b   1.000
_cell.length_c   1.000
_cell.angle_alpha   90.00
_cell.angle_beta   90.00
_cell.angle_gamma   90.00
#
_symmetry.space_group_name_H-M   'P 1'
#
loop_
_entity.id
_entity.type
_entity.pdbx_description
1 polymer ?
#
loop_
_entity_poly.entity_id
_entity_poly.type
_entity_poly.pdbx_seq_one_letter_code
_entity_poly.pdbx_strand_id
1 'polypeptide(L)'
;MAKEKFDRSKPHVNIGPIGHVDHGKTTLTAAITKVLAKHNPKIQVRAFDSIDNAPEEKARGITIATAHVEYETANRHYAHVDCPGHADYVKNMITGAAQMDGAILVVAATDGPMPQTREHILLARQVGVPAMVVFMNKVDAVDDEELLELVELEVRELLSAYEFPGDDIPVIKGSALGALNGEEKWEQTVDELMAAVDTYIPTPVREVEKPFLMPVEDIFTIQGRGTVATGRVERGRVKVNEQVEIVGIRDTRTTVVTGVEMFKKLLDEGVAGDNVGLLLRGVERRDVERGQVIAKPGSITPHTKFKAEAYILTKEEGGRHTPFFTGYRPQFYFRTTDVTGVAQLPTGVEMVMPGDNVAMEVELITPIALEKGLRFAIREGGRTVGAGTISEVVE
;
A
#
# COMPACT_ATOMS: atom_id res chain seq x y z
N MET A 1 17.85 -0.71 28.33
CA MET A 1 16.84 -1.79 28.46
C MET A 1 16.95 -2.69 27.23
N ALA A 2 16.89 -4.02 27.40
CA ALA A 2 16.84 -4.94 26.27
C ALA A 2 15.54 -4.69 25.48
N LYS A 3 15.61 -4.63 24.14
CA LYS A 3 14.41 -4.56 23.32
C LYS A 3 13.60 -5.84 23.46
N GLU A 4 12.27 -5.69 23.46
CA GLU A 4 11.32 -6.80 23.52
C GLU A 4 11.39 -7.62 22.22
N LYS A 5 11.17 -8.94 22.32
CA LYS A 5 11.00 -9.81 21.16
C LYS A 5 9.56 -9.72 20.65
N PHE A 6 9.38 -9.75 19.34
CA PHE A 6 8.07 -9.81 18.71
C PHE A 6 7.42 -11.19 18.93
N ASP A 7 6.14 -11.20 19.31
CA ASP A 7 5.33 -12.41 19.49
C ASP A 7 4.57 -12.75 18.19
N ARG A 8 4.77 -13.95 17.67
CA ARG A 8 4.13 -14.48 16.45
C ARG A 8 2.97 -15.44 16.74
N SER A 9 2.35 -15.35 17.91
CA SER A 9 1.24 -16.25 18.30
C SER A 9 -0.03 -16.06 17.46
N LYS A 10 -0.22 -14.87 16.86
CA LYS A 10 -1.37 -14.53 16.01
C LYS A 10 -0.96 -14.37 14.55
N PRO A 11 -1.86 -14.68 13.59
CA PRO A 11 -1.64 -14.34 12.18
C PRO A 11 -1.40 -12.85 12.00
N HIS A 12 -0.38 -12.48 11.22
CA HIS A 12 -0.05 -11.11 10.90
C HIS A 12 -0.70 -10.68 9.59
N VAL A 13 -1.45 -9.57 9.62
CA VAL A 13 -2.19 -9.02 8.48
C VAL A 13 -1.89 -7.54 8.32
N ASN A 14 -1.58 -7.13 7.09
CA ASN A 14 -1.37 -5.73 6.74
C ASN A 14 -2.68 -5.16 6.21
N ILE A 15 -3.21 -4.14 6.86
CA ILE A 15 -4.41 -3.42 6.40
C ILE A 15 -4.17 -1.93 6.42
N GLY A 16 -5.01 -1.17 5.76
CA GLY A 16 -4.92 0.29 5.84
C GLY A 16 -6.14 0.96 5.21
N PRO A 17 -6.40 2.23 5.59
CA PRO A 17 -7.47 3.01 5.04
C PRO A 17 -7.10 3.55 3.65
N ILE A 18 -8.05 3.48 2.74
CA ILE A 18 -8.01 4.13 1.44
C ILE A 18 -9.26 5.01 1.29
N GLY A 19 -9.24 5.96 0.38
CA GLY A 19 -10.37 6.86 0.15
C GLY A 19 -9.93 8.32 0.00
N HIS A 20 -10.91 9.18 -0.24
CA HIS A 20 -10.68 10.60 -0.52
C HIS A 20 -10.00 11.34 0.63
N VAL A 21 -9.34 12.48 0.34
CA VAL A 21 -8.85 13.42 1.36
C VAL A 21 -10.04 13.91 2.21
N ASP A 22 -9.82 14.20 3.48
CA ASP A 22 -10.81 14.67 4.45
C ASP A 22 -11.99 13.72 4.76
N HIS A 23 -12.01 12.49 4.21
CA HIS A 23 -12.98 11.48 4.61
C HIS A 23 -12.72 10.85 5.98
N GLY A 24 -11.61 11.22 6.65
CA GLY A 24 -11.32 10.85 8.04
C GLY A 24 -10.52 9.56 8.22
N LYS A 25 -9.65 9.19 7.25
CA LYS A 25 -8.79 8.00 7.33
C LYS A 25 -7.90 7.99 8.57
N THR A 26 -7.09 9.02 8.75
CA THR A 26 -6.18 9.13 9.91
C THR A 26 -6.93 9.25 11.23
N THR A 27 -8.10 9.92 11.23
CA THR A 27 -9.00 9.96 12.41
C THR A 27 -9.49 8.57 12.77
N LEU A 28 -9.87 7.75 11.77
CA LEU A 28 -10.28 6.37 11.99
C LEU A 28 -9.12 5.52 12.53
N THR A 29 -7.91 5.68 11.99
CA THR A 29 -6.69 5.02 12.49
C THR A 29 -6.47 5.31 13.96
N ALA A 30 -6.58 6.58 14.38
CA ALA A 30 -6.48 6.99 15.78
C ALA A 30 -7.59 6.39 16.64
N ALA A 31 -8.85 6.40 16.14
CA ALA A 31 -10.01 5.84 16.83
C ALA A 31 -9.85 4.32 17.07
N ILE A 32 -9.41 3.57 16.06
CA ILE A 32 -9.15 2.12 16.16
C ILE A 32 -8.16 1.85 17.30
N THR A 33 -7.02 2.55 17.34
CA THR A 33 -6.03 2.32 18.41
C THR A 33 -6.58 2.64 19.79
N LYS A 34 -7.41 3.68 19.91
CA LYS A 34 -8.01 4.09 21.18
C LYS A 34 -9.07 3.08 21.67
N VAL A 35 -9.94 2.63 20.77
CA VAL A 35 -11.01 1.67 21.12
C VAL A 35 -10.39 0.31 21.49
N LEU A 36 -9.48 -0.21 20.66
CA LEU A 36 -8.83 -1.50 20.93
C LEU A 36 -7.96 -1.47 22.20
N ALA A 37 -7.37 -0.32 22.57
CA ALA A 37 -6.60 -0.19 23.81
C ALA A 37 -7.47 -0.36 25.07
N LYS A 38 -8.80 -0.15 25.00
CA LYS A 38 -9.72 -0.45 26.09
C LYS A 38 -9.84 -1.95 26.36
N HIS A 39 -9.74 -2.75 25.30
CA HIS A 39 -9.81 -4.21 25.37
C HIS A 39 -8.44 -4.85 25.64
N ASN A 40 -7.36 -4.21 25.16
CA ASN A 40 -5.99 -4.69 25.35
C ASN A 40 -5.04 -3.54 25.73
N PRO A 41 -4.67 -3.44 27.03
CA PRO A 41 -3.78 -2.36 27.51
C PRO A 41 -2.36 -2.36 26.92
N LYS A 42 -1.95 -3.39 26.20
CA LYS A 42 -0.66 -3.44 25.49
C LYS A 42 -0.66 -2.59 24.23
N ILE A 43 -1.83 -2.27 23.68
CA ILE A 43 -1.96 -1.45 22.49
C ILE A 43 -1.63 0.00 22.84
N GLN A 44 -0.68 0.57 22.09
CA GLN A 44 -0.34 1.98 22.23
C GLN A 44 -1.36 2.84 21.49
N VAL A 45 -2.11 3.64 22.24
CA VAL A 45 -2.98 4.65 21.65
C VAL A 45 -2.15 5.64 20.84
N ARG A 46 -2.52 5.85 19.58
CA ARG A 46 -1.92 6.82 18.69
C ARG A 46 -2.83 8.03 18.57
N ALA A 47 -2.34 9.19 19.03
CA ALA A 47 -3.03 10.45 18.77
C ALA A 47 -2.89 10.81 17.28
N PHE A 48 -3.87 11.50 16.72
CA PHE A 48 -3.87 12.00 15.35
C PHE A 48 -2.54 12.68 14.99
N ASP A 49 -2.10 13.65 15.80
CA ASP A 49 -0.85 14.38 15.61
C ASP A 49 0.43 13.53 15.69
N SER A 50 0.33 12.30 16.18
CA SER A 50 1.45 11.36 16.25
C SER A 50 1.52 10.42 15.04
N ILE A 51 0.45 10.32 14.27
CA ILE A 51 0.36 9.59 13.01
C ILE A 51 0.89 10.50 11.90
N ASP A 52 0.26 11.66 11.71
CA ASP A 52 0.71 12.73 10.80
C ASP A 52 1.76 13.60 11.52
N ASN A 53 3.00 13.17 11.51
CA ASN A 53 4.02 13.74 12.39
C ASN A 53 4.95 14.76 11.71
N ALA A 54 5.05 14.75 10.37
CA ALA A 54 5.89 15.70 9.64
C ALA A 54 5.38 17.14 9.78
N PRO A 55 6.27 18.15 9.87
CA PRO A 55 5.84 19.55 9.99
C PRO A 55 4.91 19.99 8.87
N GLU A 56 5.10 19.48 7.66
CA GLU A 56 4.27 19.79 6.49
C GLU A 56 2.90 19.13 6.58
N GLU A 57 2.79 17.91 7.11
CA GLU A 57 1.52 17.23 7.38
C GLU A 57 0.68 18.01 8.39
N LYS A 58 1.31 18.45 9.49
CA LYS A 58 0.65 19.26 10.52
C LYS A 58 0.20 20.63 10.02
N ALA A 59 1.01 21.24 9.15
CA ALA A 59 0.69 22.57 8.59
C ALA A 59 -0.47 22.52 7.59
N ARG A 60 -0.60 21.41 6.85
CA ARG A 60 -1.64 21.23 5.81
C ARG A 60 -2.84 20.44 6.30
N GLY A 61 -2.75 19.73 7.43
CA GLY A 61 -3.79 18.84 7.94
C GLY A 61 -4.04 17.61 7.07
N ILE A 62 -3.05 17.17 6.28
CA ILE A 62 -3.16 16.02 5.36
C ILE A 62 -1.99 15.06 5.54
N THR A 63 -2.23 13.77 5.40
CA THR A 63 -1.18 12.75 5.38
C THR A 63 -0.39 12.84 4.08
N ILE A 64 0.93 12.87 4.17
CA ILE A 64 1.88 12.94 3.04
C ILE A 64 2.67 11.63 2.93
N ALA A 65 3.26 11.19 4.03
CA ALA A 65 4.04 9.97 4.10
C ALA A 65 3.19 8.81 4.65
N THR A 66 3.51 7.59 4.22
CA THR A 66 2.88 6.39 4.78
C THR A 66 3.32 6.20 6.22
N ALA A 67 2.36 6.05 7.13
CA ALA A 67 2.61 5.76 8.54
C ALA A 67 2.22 4.32 8.87
N HIS A 68 3.02 3.65 9.72
CA HIS A 68 2.74 2.30 10.18
C HIS A 68 2.36 2.31 11.66
N VAL A 69 1.19 1.76 11.96
CA VAL A 69 0.65 1.64 13.32
C VAL A 69 0.39 0.17 13.64
N GLU A 70 0.77 -0.27 14.84
CA GLU A 70 0.60 -1.65 15.31
C GLU A 70 -0.58 -1.73 16.27
N TYR A 71 -1.43 -2.72 16.09
CA TYR A 71 -2.45 -3.15 17.05
C TYR A 71 -2.87 -4.59 16.83
N GLU A 72 -3.70 -5.13 17.73
CA GLU A 72 -4.21 -6.50 17.63
C GLU A 72 -5.65 -6.61 18.10
N THR A 73 -6.37 -7.57 17.53
CA THR A 73 -7.64 -8.09 18.05
C THR A 73 -7.40 -9.38 18.84
N ALA A 74 -8.45 -10.02 19.30
CA ALA A 74 -8.33 -11.36 19.88
C ALA A 74 -7.75 -12.37 18.88
N ASN A 75 -8.03 -12.20 17.58
CA ASN A 75 -7.77 -13.20 16.53
C ASN A 75 -6.50 -12.91 15.74
N ARG A 76 -6.11 -11.64 15.54
CA ARG A 76 -5.07 -11.23 14.58
C ARG A 76 -4.21 -10.10 15.12
N HIS A 77 -2.98 -10.07 14.64
CA HIS A 77 -2.06 -8.94 14.77
C HIS A 77 -2.07 -8.13 13.47
N TYR A 78 -2.19 -6.80 13.58
CA TYR A 78 -2.28 -5.90 12.43
C TYR A 78 -1.11 -4.94 12.35
N ALA A 79 -0.52 -4.82 11.15
CA ALA A 79 0.19 -3.63 10.72
C ALA A 79 -0.79 -2.76 9.95
N HIS A 80 -1.09 -1.60 10.49
CA HIS A 80 -1.98 -0.62 9.86
C HIS A 80 -1.15 0.39 9.08
N VAL A 81 -1.37 0.45 7.78
CA VAL A 81 -0.63 1.28 6.83
C VAL A 81 -1.50 2.48 6.49
N ASP A 82 -1.30 3.60 7.19
CA ASP A 82 -2.04 4.83 6.91
C ASP A 82 -1.47 5.51 5.66
N CYS A 83 -2.30 5.66 4.65
CA CYS A 83 -1.92 6.15 3.33
C CYS A 83 -2.49 7.54 3.05
N PRO A 84 -1.75 8.41 2.33
CA PRO A 84 -2.26 9.71 1.92
C PRO A 84 -3.49 9.59 1.03
N GLY A 85 -4.43 10.53 1.19
CA GLY A 85 -5.63 10.63 0.36
C GLY A 85 -5.52 11.63 -0.79
N HIS A 86 -4.54 12.54 -0.74
CA HIS A 86 -4.41 13.63 -1.70
C HIS A 86 -3.76 13.17 -3.02
N ALA A 87 -4.26 13.67 -4.15
CA ALA A 87 -3.80 13.30 -5.49
C ALA A 87 -2.29 13.52 -5.72
N ASP A 88 -1.69 14.53 -5.11
CA ASP A 88 -0.26 14.81 -5.24
C ASP A 88 0.63 13.72 -4.62
N TYR A 89 0.10 12.91 -3.70
CA TYR A 89 0.83 11.88 -2.97
C TYR A 89 0.44 10.44 -3.36
N VAL A 90 -0.20 10.27 -4.50
CA VAL A 90 -0.64 8.94 -5.01
C VAL A 90 0.51 7.94 -5.08
N LYS A 91 1.75 8.37 -5.34
CA LYS A 91 2.93 7.49 -5.26
C LYS A 91 3.04 6.79 -3.89
N ASN A 92 2.84 7.54 -2.81
CA ASN A 92 2.90 6.98 -1.46
C ASN A 92 1.68 6.11 -1.17
N MET A 93 0.52 6.46 -1.71
CA MET A 93 -0.68 5.63 -1.65
C MET A 93 -0.49 4.29 -2.36
N ILE A 94 0.06 4.28 -3.59
CA ILE A 94 0.35 3.05 -4.35
C ILE A 94 1.33 2.17 -3.56
N THR A 95 2.40 2.76 -3.04
CA THR A 95 3.40 2.03 -2.23
C THR A 95 2.78 1.41 -0.98
N GLY A 96 1.93 2.17 -0.28
CA GLY A 96 1.23 1.67 0.91
C GLY A 96 0.20 0.59 0.57
N ALA A 97 -0.63 0.82 -0.45
CA ALA A 97 -1.64 -0.14 -0.88
C ALA A 97 -1.02 -1.47 -1.35
N ALA A 98 0.14 -1.44 -2.01
CA ALA A 98 0.87 -2.65 -2.41
C ALA A 98 1.33 -3.52 -1.22
N GLN A 99 1.36 -2.96 -0.03
CA GLN A 99 1.71 -3.68 1.20
C GLN A 99 0.49 -4.32 1.88
N MET A 100 -0.73 -3.94 1.50
CA MET A 100 -1.95 -4.36 2.19
C MET A 100 -2.40 -5.78 1.77
N ASP A 101 -2.82 -6.54 2.76
CA ASP A 101 -3.52 -7.82 2.59
C ASP A 101 -5.04 -7.62 2.55
N GLY A 102 -5.50 -6.44 2.89
CA GLY A 102 -6.87 -5.97 2.81
C GLY A 102 -6.94 -4.46 3.05
N ALA A 103 -7.99 -3.81 2.60
CA ALA A 103 -8.18 -2.38 2.76
C ALA A 103 -9.45 -2.03 3.53
N ILE A 104 -9.46 -0.85 4.16
CA ILE A 104 -10.66 -0.21 4.71
C ILE A 104 -10.96 0.98 3.81
N LEU A 105 -12.01 0.89 3.01
CA LEU A 105 -12.48 2.01 2.21
C LEU A 105 -13.26 2.98 3.09
N VAL A 106 -12.73 4.18 3.26
CA VAL A 106 -13.37 5.23 4.08
C VAL A 106 -14.06 6.23 3.17
N VAL A 107 -15.37 6.33 3.31
CA VAL A 107 -16.23 7.27 2.56
C VAL A 107 -17.03 8.12 3.55
N ALA A 108 -16.95 9.44 3.43
CA ALA A 108 -17.77 10.31 4.24
C ALA A 108 -19.24 10.27 3.76
N ALA A 109 -20.18 10.03 4.68
CA ALA A 109 -21.60 9.98 4.35
C ALA A 109 -22.13 11.32 3.82
N THR A 110 -21.49 12.43 4.20
CA THR A 110 -21.82 13.79 3.74
C THR A 110 -21.47 14.05 2.28
N ASP A 111 -20.47 13.33 1.74
CA ASP A 111 -19.88 13.66 0.42
C ASP A 111 -20.07 12.54 -0.60
N GLY A 112 -20.31 11.30 -0.13
CA GLY A 112 -20.35 10.10 -0.97
C GLY A 112 -19.00 9.77 -1.64
N PRO A 113 -19.01 8.92 -2.68
CA PRO A 113 -17.80 8.56 -3.42
C PRO A 113 -17.26 9.73 -4.24
N MET A 114 -16.08 10.22 -3.88
CA MET A 114 -15.38 11.34 -4.52
C MET A 114 -14.35 10.84 -5.56
N PRO A 115 -13.77 11.71 -6.42
CA PRO A 115 -12.85 11.28 -7.48
C PRO A 115 -11.67 10.43 -6.99
N GLN A 116 -11.04 10.78 -5.86
CA GLN A 116 -9.94 9.99 -5.30
C GLN A 116 -10.42 8.66 -4.69
N THR A 117 -11.69 8.57 -4.28
CA THR A 117 -12.27 7.28 -3.86
C THR A 117 -12.21 6.29 -5.02
N ARG A 118 -12.62 6.72 -6.22
CA ARG A 118 -12.56 5.92 -7.46
C ARG A 118 -11.12 5.53 -7.81
N GLU A 119 -10.20 6.49 -7.81
CA GLU A 119 -8.79 6.24 -8.09
C GLU A 119 -8.17 5.26 -7.10
N HIS A 120 -8.48 5.38 -5.80
CA HIS A 120 -7.94 4.48 -4.77
C HIS A 120 -8.47 3.05 -4.89
N ILE A 121 -9.75 2.85 -5.23
CA ILE A 121 -10.31 1.52 -5.47
C ILE A 121 -9.63 0.88 -6.69
N LEU A 122 -9.50 1.63 -7.78
CA LEU A 122 -8.79 1.18 -8.98
C LEU A 122 -7.36 0.77 -8.67
N LEU A 123 -6.61 1.63 -7.98
CA LEU A 123 -5.21 1.36 -7.62
C LEU A 123 -5.08 0.16 -6.68
N ALA A 124 -5.97 0.03 -5.70
CA ALA A 124 -6.00 -1.14 -4.81
C ALA A 124 -6.21 -2.43 -5.61
N ARG A 125 -7.11 -2.41 -6.60
CA ARG A 125 -7.32 -3.55 -7.50
C ARG A 125 -6.07 -3.88 -8.30
N GLN A 126 -5.40 -2.86 -8.85
CA GLN A 126 -4.20 -3.01 -9.66
C GLN A 126 -3.00 -3.56 -8.88
N VAL A 127 -2.76 -3.07 -7.66
CA VAL A 127 -1.68 -3.59 -6.82
C VAL A 127 -2.01 -4.93 -6.18
N GLY A 128 -3.23 -5.42 -6.34
CA GLY A 128 -3.65 -6.75 -5.94
C GLY A 128 -4.15 -6.87 -4.52
N VAL A 129 -4.72 -5.81 -3.95
CA VAL A 129 -5.46 -5.92 -2.67
C VAL A 129 -6.62 -6.88 -2.86
N PRO A 130 -6.66 -8.02 -2.13
CA PRO A 130 -7.60 -9.09 -2.43
C PRO A 130 -9.03 -8.83 -1.94
N ALA A 131 -9.19 -8.07 -0.86
CA ALA A 131 -10.48 -7.79 -0.25
C ALA A 131 -10.47 -6.44 0.48
N MET A 132 -11.65 -5.85 0.67
CA MET A 132 -11.81 -4.65 1.47
C MET A 132 -13.13 -4.65 2.24
N VAL A 133 -13.19 -3.85 3.31
CA VAL A 133 -14.41 -3.52 4.02
C VAL A 133 -14.64 -2.01 3.88
N VAL A 134 -15.89 -1.57 4.01
CA VAL A 134 -16.25 -0.16 3.91
C VAL A 134 -16.56 0.41 5.29
N PHE A 135 -15.99 1.56 5.61
CA PHE A 135 -16.39 2.38 6.74
C PHE A 135 -17.01 3.68 6.22
N MET A 136 -18.34 3.77 6.30
CA MET A 136 -19.08 4.99 6.00
C MET A 136 -18.97 5.91 7.22
N ASN A 137 -18.10 6.91 7.10
CA ASN A 137 -17.74 7.83 8.18
C ASN A 137 -18.62 9.08 8.20
N LYS A 138 -18.59 9.83 9.29
CA LYS A 138 -19.34 11.09 9.51
C LYS A 138 -20.87 10.90 9.46
N VAL A 139 -21.35 9.72 9.83
CA VAL A 139 -22.80 9.44 9.91
C VAL A 139 -23.50 10.32 10.94
N ASP A 140 -22.76 10.76 11.96
CA ASP A 140 -23.22 11.74 12.97
C ASP A 140 -23.59 13.11 12.39
N ALA A 141 -23.14 13.44 11.20
CA ALA A 141 -23.46 14.70 10.51
C ALA A 141 -24.62 14.58 9.50
N VAL A 142 -25.27 13.42 9.40
CA VAL A 142 -26.34 13.14 8.45
C VAL A 142 -27.57 12.61 9.22
N ASP A 143 -28.66 13.37 9.20
CA ASP A 143 -29.92 13.01 9.87
C ASP A 143 -30.88 12.22 8.95
N ASP A 144 -30.58 12.14 7.65
CA ASP A 144 -31.41 11.52 6.63
C ASP A 144 -30.96 10.09 6.33
N GLU A 145 -31.76 9.09 6.73
CA GLU A 145 -31.47 7.68 6.48
C GLU A 145 -31.51 7.33 4.99
N GLU A 146 -32.39 7.97 4.19
CA GLU A 146 -32.48 7.72 2.74
C GLU A 146 -31.16 8.14 2.04
N LEU A 147 -30.55 9.24 2.53
CA LEU A 147 -29.23 9.67 2.01
C LEU A 147 -28.14 8.66 2.35
N LEU A 148 -28.15 8.09 3.56
CA LEU A 148 -27.20 7.06 3.95
C LEU A 148 -27.33 5.79 3.10
N GLU A 149 -28.57 5.38 2.79
CA GLU A 149 -28.84 4.25 1.90
C GLU A 149 -28.36 4.52 0.46
N LEU A 150 -28.59 5.73 -0.03
CA LEU A 150 -28.13 6.15 -1.37
C LEU A 150 -26.61 6.11 -1.48
N VAL A 151 -25.90 6.67 -0.50
CA VAL A 151 -24.42 6.66 -0.47
C VAL A 151 -23.90 5.22 -0.39
N GLU A 152 -24.54 4.36 0.40
CA GLU A 152 -24.18 2.94 0.46
C GLU A 152 -24.34 2.26 -0.92
N LEU A 153 -25.45 2.50 -1.59
CA LEU A 153 -25.71 1.96 -2.92
C LEU A 153 -24.65 2.41 -3.93
N GLU A 154 -24.34 3.71 -3.97
CA GLU A 154 -23.30 4.25 -4.86
C GLU A 154 -21.92 3.62 -4.60
N VAL A 155 -21.57 3.39 -3.33
CA VAL A 155 -20.30 2.73 -2.97
C VAL A 155 -20.29 1.28 -3.45
N ARG A 156 -21.39 0.53 -3.29
CA ARG A 156 -21.50 -0.86 -3.74
C ARG A 156 -21.42 -0.97 -5.26
N GLU A 157 -22.13 -0.10 -5.98
CA GLU A 157 -22.07 -0.03 -7.45
C GLU A 157 -20.65 0.30 -7.93
N LEU A 158 -19.99 1.25 -7.28
CA LEU A 158 -18.62 1.62 -7.59
C LEU A 158 -17.64 0.45 -7.37
N LEU A 159 -17.75 -0.27 -6.26
CA LEU A 159 -16.93 -1.44 -5.97
C LEU A 159 -17.13 -2.54 -7.00
N SER A 160 -18.39 -2.79 -7.39
CA SER A 160 -18.74 -3.77 -8.42
C SER A 160 -18.18 -3.40 -9.79
N ALA A 161 -18.18 -2.11 -10.14
CA ALA A 161 -17.59 -1.61 -11.39
C ALA A 161 -16.06 -1.86 -11.47
N TYR A 162 -15.37 -1.92 -10.31
CA TYR A 162 -13.94 -2.25 -10.24
C TYR A 162 -13.68 -3.72 -9.86
N GLU A 163 -14.63 -4.60 -10.10
CA GLU A 163 -14.53 -6.06 -9.91
C GLU A 163 -14.29 -6.50 -8.45
N PHE A 164 -14.73 -5.72 -7.48
CA PHE A 164 -14.91 -6.17 -6.12
C PHE A 164 -16.36 -6.65 -5.91
N PRO A 165 -16.63 -7.62 -5.03
CA PRO A 165 -17.99 -8.13 -4.80
C PRO A 165 -18.83 -7.12 -3.99
N GLY A 166 -19.22 -6.00 -4.61
CA GLY A 166 -19.83 -4.85 -3.93
C GLY A 166 -21.05 -5.19 -3.08
N ASP A 167 -21.87 -6.18 -3.50
CA ASP A 167 -23.06 -6.61 -2.75
C ASP A 167 -22.71 -7.35 -1.45
N ASP A 168 -21.59 -8.08 -1.42
CA ASP A 168 -21.19 -8.92 -0.29
C ASP A 168 -20.25 -8.20 0.69
N ILE A 169 -19.70 -7.03 0.30
CA ILE A 169 -18.75 -6.28 1.11
C ILE A 169 -19.44 -5.70 2.36
N PRO A 170 -18.91 -5.94 3.57
CA PRO A 170 -19.42 -5.30 4.78
C PRO A 170 -19.30 -3.78 4.72
N VAL A 171 -20.41 -3.07 5.00
CA VAL A 171 -20.46 -1.62 5.12
C VAL A 171 -20.84 -1.29 6.56
N ILE A 172 -19.91 -0.67 7.29
CA ILE A 172 -20.13 -0.23 8.66
C ILE A 172 -20.35 1.28 8.68
N LYS A 173 -21.49 1.72 9.25
CA LYS A 173 -21.88 3.13 9.39
C LYS A 173 -21.43 3.65 10.74
N GLY A 174 -20.59 4.71 10.78
CA GLY A 174 -20.04 5.19 12.04
C GLY A 174 -19.53 6.62 12.00
N SER A 175 -18.98 7.06 13.13
CA SER A 175 -18.26 8.32 13.29
C SER A 175 -16.91 8.08 13.93
N ALA A 176 -15.84 8.20 13.14
CA ALA A 176 -14.49 8.06 13.65
C ALA A 176 -14.16 9.15 14.70
N LEU A 177 -14.66 10.37 14.51
CA LEU A 177 -14.46 11.46 15.44
C LEU A 177 -15.23 11.22 16.74
N GLY A 178 -16.50 10.80 16.68
CA GLY A 178 -17.30 10.45 17.84
C GLY A 178 -16.66 9.31 18.65
N ALA A 179 -16.16 8.26 17.98
CA ALA A 179 -15.41 7.19 18.64
C ALA A 179 -14.11 7.70 19.28
N LEU A 180 -13.36 8.57 18.58
CA LEU A 180 -12.16 9.19 19.13
C LEU A 180 -12.46 10.08 20.33
N ASN A 181 -13.63 10.72 20.40
CA ASN A 181 -14.10 11.50 21.55
C ASN A 181 -14.59 10.63 22.71
N GLY A 182 -14.80 9.33 22.50
CA GLY A 182 -15.21 8.38 23.54
C GLY A 182 -16.72 8.22 23.66
N GLU A 183 -17.47 8.51 22.60
CA GLU A 183 -18.90 8.27 22.53
C GLU A 183 -19.17 6.78 22.29
N GLU A 184 -19.78 6.11 23.28
CA GLU A 184 -19.95 4.65 23.32
C GLU A 184 -20.62 4.10 22.06
N LYS A 185 -21.64 4.78 21.55
CA LYS A 185 -22.34 4.41 20.31
C LYS A 185 -21.36 4.26 19.13
N TRP A 186 -20.42 5.21 19.00
CA TRP A 186 -19.48 5.22 17.87
C TRP A 186 -18.26 4.33 18.11
N GLU A 187 -17.88 4.10 19.36
CA GLU A 187 -16.87 3.10 19.71
C GLU A 187 -17.32 1.69 19.31
N GLN A 188 -18.61 1.36 19.54
CA GLN A 188 -19.20 0.08 19.11
C GLN A 188 -19.08 -0.13 17.60
N THR A 189 -19.26 0.92 16.78
CA THR A 189 -19.09 0.81 15.31
C THR A 189 -17.64 0.55 14.89
N VAL A 190 -16.67 0.99 15.68
CA VAL A 190 -15.24 0.65 15.46
C VAL A 190 -14.98 -0.80 15.82
N ASP A 191 -15.57 -1.32 16.89
CA ASP A 191 -15.48 -2.75 17.24
C ASP A 191 -16.15 -3.63 16.16
N GLU A 192 -17.31 -3.21 15.63
CA GLU A 192 -17.97 -3.87 14.49
C GLU A 192 -17.09 -3.86 13.22
N LEU A 193 -16.45 -2.73 12.94
CA LEU A 193 -15.49 -2.64 11.83
C LEU A 193 -14.37 -3.65 11.99
N MET A 194 -13.77 -3.73 13.18
CA MET A 194 -12.66 -4.65 13.41
C MET A 194 -13.10 -6.12 13.38
N ALA A 195 -14.32 -6.42 13.81
CA ALA A 195 -14.92 -7.74 13.68
C ALA A 195 -15.17 -8.10 12.19
N ALA A 196 -15.63 -7.14 11.39
CA ALA A 196 -15.77 -7.33 9.94
C ALA A 196 -14.41 -7.52 9.25
N VAL A 197 -13.38 -6.77 9.63
CA VAL A 197 -12.00 -6.96 9.14
C VAL A 197 -11.47 -8.34 9.51
N ASP A 198 -11.66 -8.79 10.75
CA ASP A 198 -11.21 -10.11 11.21
C ASP A 198 -11.86 -11.27 10.42
N THR A 199 -13.12 -11.10 10.01
CA THR A 199 -13.90 -12.17 9.38
C THR A 199 -13.87 -12.13 7.86
N TYR A 200 -13.96 -10.94 7.27
CA TYR A 200 -14.10 -10.77 5.83
C TYR A 200 -12.76 -10.72 5.08
N ILE A 201 -11.73 -10.06 5.66
CA ILE A 201 -10.41 -10.03 5.03
C ILE A 201 -9.76 -11.42 5.18
N PRO A 202 -9.37 -12.08 4.08
CA PRO A 202 -8.78 -13.41 4.16
C PRO A 202 -7.43 -13.38 4.88
N THR A 203 -7.12 -14.46 5.62
CA THR A 203 -5.77 -14.62 6.15
C THR A 203 -4.81 -14.86 4.98
N PRO A 204 -3.79 -14.02 4.79
CA PRO A 204 -2.94 -14.11 3.61
C PRO A 204 -2.08 -15.37 3.61
N VAL A 205 -1.98 -16.00 2.44
CA VAL A 205 -1.03 -17.08 2.20
C VAL A 205 0.35 -16.47 1.92
N ARG A 206 1.35 -16.84 2.72
CA ARG A 206 2.70 -16.27 2.64
C ARG A 206 3.63 -17.20 1.87
N GLU A 207 4.33 -16.67 0.87
CA GLU A 207 5.31 -17.42 0.07
C GLU A 207 6.68 -17.49 0.75
N VAL A 208 6.73 -18.11 1.93
CA VAL A 208 7.93 -18.13 2.80
C VAL A 208 9.07 -19.01 2.27
N GLU A 209 8.79 -19.93 1.36
CA GLU A 209 9.79 -20.83 0.77
C GLU A 209 10.46 -20.29 -0.50
N LYS A 210 9.92 -19.20 -1.07
CA LYS A 210 10.56 -18.51 -2.20
C LYS A 210 11.84 -17.79 -1.74
N PRO A 211 12.76 -17.46 -2.67
CA PRO A 211 13.90 -16.61 -2.37
C PRO A 211 13.45 -15.26 -1.77
N PHE A 212 14.13 -14.84 -0.69
CA PHE A 212 13.83 -13.58 -0.01
C PHE A 212 13.85 -12.38 -0.96
N LEU A 213 12.84 -11.51 -0.83
CA LEU A 213 12.76 -10.22 -1.51
C LEU A 213 11.97 -9.22 -0.66
N MET A 214 12.53 -8.04 -0.47
CA MET A 214 11.93 -6.90 0.21
C MET A 214 12.17 -5.62 -0.59
N PRO A 215 11.13 -4.97 -1.15
CA PRO A 215 11.25 -3.63 -1.72
C PRO A 215 11.63 -2.61 -0.65
N VAL A 216 12.56 -1.71 -0.95
CA VAL A 216 12.97 -0.63 -0.06
C VAL A 216 11.94 0.50 -0.12
N GLU A 217 11.36 0.82 1.02
CA GLU A 217 10.36 1.88 1.18
C GLU A 217 10.98 3.16 1.73
N ASP A 218 11.76 3.04 2.81
CA ASP A 218 12.46 4.16 3.42
C ASP A 218 13.81 3.73 4.00
N ILE A 219 14.67 4.72 4.26
CA ILE A 219 16.04 4.49 4.74
C ILE A 219 16.34 5.45 5.90
N PHE A 220 16.76 4.87 7.01
CA PHE A 220 17.15 5.61 8.20
C PHE A 220 18.60 5.34 8.58
N THR A 221 19.24 6.34 9.17
CA THR A 221 20.54 6.16 9.81
C THR A 221 20.36 6.17 11.32
N ILE A 222 20.77 5.09 11.97
CA ILE A 222 20.79 5.02 13.44
C ILE A 222 22.23 5.28 13.89
N GLN A 223 22.42 6.35 14.66
CA GLN A 223 23.74 6.73 15.17
C GLN A 223 24.37 5.56 15.98
N GLY A 224 25.58 5.18 15.62
CA GLY A 224 26.33 4.07 16.24
C GLY A 224 25.87 2.66 15.83
N ARG A 225 24.83 2.51 15.01
CA ARG A 225 24.33 1.20 14.55
C ARG A 225 24.42 1.00 13.03
N GLY A 226 24.30 2.07 12.24
CA GLY A 226 24.39 2.03 10.78
C GLY A 226 23.08 2.37 10.06
N THR A 227 22.98 1.94 8.82
CA THR A 227 21.85 2.17 7.94
C THR A 227 20.78 1.09 8.11
N VAL A 228 19.53 1.51 8.24
CA VAL A 228 18.36 0.65 8.27
C VAL A 228 17.53 0.92 7.02
N ALA A 229 17.26 -0.11 6.25
CA ALA A 229 16.29 -0.07 5.15
C ALA A 229 14.99 -0.70 5.63
N THR A 230 13.87 -0.02 5.41
CA THR A 230 12.54 -0.51 5.77
C THR A 230 11.75 -0.93 4.55
N GLY A 231 10.85 -1.87 4.75
CA GLY A 231 9.92 -2.34 3.74
C GLY A 231 9.11 -3.54 4.21
N ARG A 232 8.12 -3.91 3.43
CA ARG A 232 7.42 -5.18 3.62
C ARG A 232 8.18 -6.30 2.93
N VAL A 233 8.37 -7.40 3.61
CA VAL A 233 8.90 -8.63 2.98
C VAL A 233 7.86 -9.16 2.00
N GLU A 234 8.15 -9.08 0.70
CA GLU A 234 7.25 -9.52 -0.37
C GLU A 234 7.13 -11.05 -0.39
N ARG A 235 8.28 -11.72 -0.29
CA ARG A 235 8.37 -13.19 -0.25
C ARG A 235 9.63 -13.67 0.47
N GLY A 236 9.63 -14.94 0.81
CA GLY A 236 10.76 -15.61 1.44
C GLY A 236 10.94 -15.24 2.91
N ARG A 237 12.16 -15.46 3.39
CA ARG A 237 12.60 -15.14 4.74
C ARG A 237 14.04 -14.68 4.74
N VAL A 238 14.41 -13.84 5.70
CA VAL A 238 15.77 -13.35 5.93
C VAL A 238 16.11 -13.45 7.41
N LYS A 239 17.29 -13.97 7.75
CA LYS A 239 17.78 -14.11 9.12
C LYS A 239 18.87 -13.10 9.41
N VAL A 240 19.06 -12.84 10.70
CA VAL A 240 20.22 -12.08 11.18
C VAL A 240 21.51 -12.84 10.80
N ASN A 241 22.52 -12.09 10.32
CA ASN A 241 23.78 -12.54 9.75
C ASN A 241 23.69 -13.19 8.35
N GLU A 242 22.55 -13.14 7.70
CA GLU A 242 22.40 -13.60 6.31
C GLU A 242 22.90 -12.56 5.32
N GLN A 243 23.53 -13.05 4.23
CA GLN A 243 23.99 -12.23 3.12
C GLN A 243 22.82 -11.91 2.19
N VAL A 244 22.75 -10.65 1.75
CA VAL A 244 21.74 -10.14 0.83
C VAL A 244 22.36 -9.23 -0.21
N GLU A 245 21.63 -8.99 -1.29
CA GLU A 245 21.97 -8.02 -2.33
C GLU A 245 20.97 -6.88 -2.37
N ILE A 246 21.47 -5.67 -2.61
CA ILE A 246 20.71 -4.47 -2.92
C ILE A 246 20.70 -4.33 -4.44
N VAL A 247 19.53 -4.44 -5.07
CA VAL A 247 19.38 -4.58 -6.52
C VAL A 247 18.50 -3.48 -7.10
N GLY A 248 18.88 -2.98 -8.25
CA GLY A 248 18.13 -1.96 -9.02
C GLY A 248 18.68 -0.55 -8.83
N ILE A 249 18.36 0.34 -9.78
CA ILE A 249 18.71 1.76 -9.86
C ILE A 249 20.23 1.98 -10.00
N ARG A 250 21.03 1.31 -9.19
CA ARG A 250 22.51 1.36 -9.14
C ARG A 250 23.10 -0.02 -9.29
N ASP A 251 24.42 -0.08 -9.34
CA ASP A 251 25.15 -1.36 -9.36
C ASP A 251 24.77 -2.21 -8.14
N THR A 252 24.53 -3.48 -8.39
CA THR A 252 24.18 -4.46 -7.36
C THR A 252 25.27 -4.53 -6.30
N ARG A 253 24.88 -4.40 -5.05
CA ARG A 253 25.79 -4.42 -3.90
C ARG A 253 25.42 -5.51 -2.92
N THR A 254 26.38 -6.31 -2.54
CA THR A 254 26.24 -7.34 -1.50
C THR A 254 26.48 -6.77 -0.12
N THR A 255 25.66 -7.15 0.86
CA THR A 255 25.80 -6.78 2.28
C THR A 255 25.32 -7.91 3.19
N VAL A 256 25.36 -7.68 4.50
CA VAL A 256 24.89 -8.63 5.51
C VAL A 256 23.88 -7.95 6.43
N VAL A 257 22.76 -8.61 6.69
CA VAL A 257 21.75 -8.18 7.64
C VAL A 257 22.28 -8.42 9.06
N THR A 258 22.48 -7.37 9.83
CA THR A 258 22.98 -7.45 11.21
C THR A 258 21.89 -7.36 12.28
N GLY A 259 20.66 -7.03 11.87
CA GLY A 259 19.50 -7.00 12.74
C GLY A 259 18.22 -6.89 11.95
N VAL A 260 17.17 -7.46 12.49
CA VAL A 260 15.79 -7.39 11.95
C VAL A 260 14.90 -6.85 13.06
N GLU A 261 14.15 -5.80 12.77
CA GLU A 261 13.24 -5.16 13.71
C GLU A 261 11.87 -4.93 13.08
N MET A 262 10.80 -5.14 13.84
CA MET A 262 9.42 -4.77 13.48
C MET A 262 8.77 -4.07 14.67
N PHE A 263 8.20 -2.87 14.45
CA PHE A 263 7.60 -2.03 15.52
C PHE A 263 8.53 -1.83 16.73
N LYS A 264 9.82 -1.59 16.48
CA LYS A 264 10.88 -1.44 17.49
C LYS A 264 11.17 -2.69 18.34
N LYS A 265 10.54 -3.83 18.02
CA LYS A 265 10.82 -5.15 18.63
C LYS A 265 11.83 -5.92 17.78
N LEU A 266 12.66 -6.73 18.42
CA LEU A 266 13.65 -7.56 17.73
C LEU A 266 13.01 -8.84 17.17
N LEU A 267 13.49 -9.22 15.98
CA LEU A 267 13.17 -10.51 15.35
C LEU A 267 14.46 -11.27 15.07
N ASP A 268 14.40 -12.59 15.20
CA ASP A 268 15.49 -13.49 14.78
C ASP A 268 15.49 -13.64 13.24
N GLU A 269 14.31 -13.53 12.61
CA GLU A 269 14.10 -13.54 11.16
C GLU A 269 12.90 -12.66 10.75
N GLY A 270 12.97 -12.07 9.55
CA GLY A 270 11.84 -11.46 8.86
C GLY A 270 11.26 -12.45 7.85
N VAL A 271 9.95 -12.59 7.81
CA VAL A 271 9.25 -13.51 6.87
C VAL A 271 8.28 -12.76 5.99
N ALA A 272 7.89 -13.38 4.87
CA ALA A 272 6.92 -12.82 3.94
C ALA A 272 5.70 -12.24 4.68
N GLY A 273 5.36 -10.99 4.39
CA GLY A 273 4.28 -10.23 5.02
C GLY A 273 4.71 -9.31 6.15
N ASP A 274 5.90 -9.50 6.75
CA ASP A 274 6.37 -8.62 7.83
C ASP A 274 6.80 -7.25 7.30
N ASN A 275 6.46 -6.19 8.02
CA ASN A 275 7.01 -4.84 7.79
C ASN A 275 8.24 -4.66 8.67
N VAL A 276 9.41 -4.80 8.10
CA VAL A 276 10.67 -4.85 8.86
C VAL A 276 11.63 -3.72 8.51
N GLY A 277 12.46 -3.37 9.48
CA GLY A 277 13.69 -2.63 9.28
C GLY A 277 14.88 -3.59 9.32
N LEU A 278 15.63 -3.65 8.23
CA LEU A 278 16.87 -4.43 8.11
C LEU A 278 18.07 -3.54 8.37
N LEU A 279 18.84 -3.86 9.40
CA LEU A 279 20.11 -3.20 9.69
C LEU A 279 21.20 -3.80 8.79
N LEU A 280 21.81 -2.98 7.94
CA LEU A 280 22.76 -3.39 6.90
C LEU A 280 24.21 -3.05 7.28
N ARG A 281 25.11 -4.02 7.13
CA ARG A 281 26.53 -3.86 7.47
C ARG A 281 27.29 -3.09 6.39
N GLY A 282 28.01 -2.03 6.79
CA GLY A 282 28.93 -1.33 5.87
C GLY A 282 28.24 -0.61 4.72
N VAL A 283 26.95 -0.28 4.87
CA VAL A 283 26.14 0.44 3.90
C VAL A 283 25.84 1.82 4.46
N GLU A 284 26.12 2.87 3.69
CA GLU A 284 25.75 4.23 4.03
C GLU A 284 24.35 4.56 3.46
N ARG A 285 23.70 5.59 4.04
CA ARG A 285 22.37 6.02 3.54
C ARG A 285 22.35 6.34 2.04
N ARG A 286 23.44 6.90 1.52
CA ARG A 286 23.59 7.24 0.10
C ARG A 286 23.73 6.04 -0.82
N ASP A 287 24.03 4.86 -0.29
CA ASP A 287 24.23 3.63 -1.07
C ASP A 287 22.94 2.87 -1.33
N VAL A 288 21.86 3.23 -0.62
CA VAL A 288 20.53 2.63 -0.73
C VAL A 288 19.52 3.72 -1.00
N GLU A 289 18.55 3.45 -1.86
CA GLU A 289 17.46 4.36 -2.13
C GLU A 289 16.13 3.64 -2.31
N ARG A 290 15.05 4.37 -2.09
CA ARG A 290 13.68 3.88 -2.30
C ARG A 290 13.54 3.41 -3.75
N GLY A 291 12.93 2.24 -3.94
CA GLY A 291 12.73 1.63 -5.25
C GLY A 291 13.70 0.51 -5.59
N GLN A 292 14.84 0.42 -4.88
CA GLN A 292 15.66 -0.78 -4.91
C GLN A 292 14.95 -1.92 -4.16
N VAL A 293 15.43 -3.14 -4.36
CA VAL A 293 15.00 -4.29 -3.56
C VAL A 293 16.19 -4.88 -2.81
N ILE A 294 15.94 -5.42 -1.62
CA ILE A 294 16.89 -6.25 -0.90
C ILE A 294 16.46 -7.69 -1.11
N ALA A 295 17.32 -8.51 -1.65
CA ALA A 295 16.98 -9.86 -2.09
C ALA A 295 18.06 -10.88 -1.71
N LYS A 296 17.68 -12.17 -1.77
CA LYS A 296 18.65 -13.26 -1.68
C LYS A 296 19.64 -13.15 -2.85
N PRO A 297 20.96 -13.31 -2.61
CA PRO A 297 21.95 -13.17 -3.65
C PRO A 297 21.64 -14.01 -4.92
N GLY A 298 21.70 -13.35 -6.08
CA GLY A 298 21.46 -13.97 -7.38
C GLY A 298 20.01 -14.35 -7.68
N SER A 299 19.04 -13.97 -6.84
CA SER A 299 17.63 -14.35 -7.04
C SER A 299 16.83 -13.41 -7.93
N ILE A 300 17.31 -12.20 -8.14
CA ILE A 300 16.73 -11.19 -9.04
C ILE A 300 17.84 -10.29 -9.58
N THR A 301 17.64 -9.78 -10.78
CA THR A 301 18.60 -8.90 -11.47
C THR A 301 17.93 -7.60 -11.91
N PRO A 302 18.69 -6.48 -12.06
CA PRO A 302 18.14 -5.25 -12.60
C PRO A 302 18.02 -5.33 -14.11
N HIS A 303 16.96 -4.77 -14.67
CA HIS A 303 16.65 -4.77 -16.09
C HIS A 303 16.08 -3.43 -16.53
N THR A 304 16.27 -3.09 -17.81
CA THR A 304 15.70 -1.90 -18.44
C THR A 304 14.62 -2.22 -19.45
N LYS A 305 14.59 -3.45 -20.01
CA LYS A 305 13.65 -3.81 -21.07
C LYS A 305 12.76 -4.98 -20.69
N PHE A 306 11.49 -4.85 -20.98
CA PHE A 306 10.52 -5.90 -20.75
C PHE A 306 9.35 -5.82 -21.74
N LYS A 307 8.65 -6.94 -21.93
CA LYS A 307 7.35 -7.00 -22.59
C LYS A 307 6.26 -7.07 -21.55
N ALA A 308 5.13 -6.45 -21.86
CA ALA A 308 3.99 -6.39 -20.96
C ALA A 308 2.67 -6.44 -21.71
N GLU A 309 1.65 -6.90 -21.00
CA GLU A 309 0.26 -6.71 -21.37
C GLU A 309 -0.32 -5.64 -20.44
N ALA A 310 -0.96 -4.63 -21.03
CA ALA A 310 -1.52 -3.52 -20.30
C ALA A 310 -2.92 -3.17 -20.77
N TYR A 311 -3.75 -2.75 -19.84
CA TYR A 311 -5.05 -2.13 -20.09
C TYR A 311 -4.94 -0.63 -19.95
N ILE A 312 -5.47 0.12 -20.90
CA ILE A 312 -5.46 1.57 -20.92
C ILE A 312 -6.83 2.07 -20.50
N LEU A 313 -6.86 2.80 -19.38
CA LEU A 313 -8.11 3.29 -18.78
C LEU A 313 -8.84 4.25 -19.70
N THR A 314 -10.17 4.10 -19.75
CA THR A 314 -11.07 5.03 -20.42
C THR A 314 -11.16 6.37 -19.70
N LYS A 315 -11.76 7.36 -20.35
CA LYS A 315 -12.03 8.67 -19.74
C LYS A 315 -12.96 8.55 -18.53
N GLU A 316 -13.96 7.69 -18.63
CA GLU A 316 -14.95 7.42 -17.57
C GLU A 316 -14.30 6.79 -16.33
N GLU A 317 -13.25 5.99 -16.53
CA GLU A 317 -12.40 5.42 -15.47
C GLU A 317 -11.36 6.41 -14.92
N GLY A 318 -11.37 7.66 -15.36
CA GLY A 318 -10.40 8.69 -14.97
C GLY A 318 -9.10 8.69 -15.76
N GLY A 319 -9.00 7.84 -16.80
CA GLY A 319 -7.83 7.67 -17.64
C GLY A 319 -7.71 8.71 -18.76
N ARG A 320 -7.18 8.27 -19.90
CA ARG A 320 -6.96 9.11 -21.09
C ARG A 320 -8.25 9.31 -21.87
N HIS A 321 -8.28 10.39 -22.66
CA HIS A 321 -9.34 10.67 -23.66
C HIS A 321 -8.77 10.73 -25.09
N THR A 322 -7.46 10.54 -25.26
CA THR A 322 -6.77 10.55 -26.54
C THR A 322 -5.93 9.29 -26.70
N PRO A 323 -5.75 8.78 -27.94
CA PRO A 323 -4.87 7.67 -28.18
C PRO A 323 -3.39 8.04 -27.89
N PHE A 324 -2.55 6.99 -27.78
CA PHE A 324 -1.10 7.18 -27.82
C PHE A 324 -0.48 6.30 -28.92
N PHE A 325 0.73 6.64 -29.29
CA PHE A 325 1.48 6.03 -30.39
C PHE A 325 2.78 5.43 -29.85
N THR A 326 3.46 4.66 -30.69
CA THR A 326 4.82 4.19 -30.41
C THR A 326 5.73 5.37 -30.02
N GLY A 327 6.58 5.15 -29.01
CA GLY A 327 7.41 6.21 -28.43
C GLY A 327 6.73 6.98 -27.28
N TYR A 328 5.53 6.58 -26.84
CA TYR A 328 4.87 7.14 -25.66
C TYR A 328 5.73 7.01 -24.40
N ARG A 329 5.83 8.09 -23.62
CA ARG A 329 6.76 8.21 -22.49
C ARG A 329 6.07 8.53 -21.16
N PRO A 330 5.31 7.60 -20.58
CA PRO A 330 4.71 7.76 -19.26
C PRO A 330 5.70 7.39 -18.14
N GLN A 331 5.20 7.50 -16.90
CA GLN A 331 5.82 6.93 -15.72
C GLN A 331 5.24 5.53 -15.46
N PHE A 332 6.12 4.57 -15.23
CA PHE A 332 5.78 3.21 -14.84
C PHE A 332 6.06 3.04 -13.35
N TYR A 333 5.05 2.65 -12.58
CA TYR A 333 5.12 2.47 -11.15
C TYR A 333 5.26 0.99 -10.82
N PHE A 334 6.39 0.62 -10.22
CA PHE A 334 6.68 -0.74 -9.79
C PHE A 334 6.98 -0.74 -8.29
N ARG A 335 6.36 -1.61 -7.51
CA ARG A 335 6.62 -1.71 -6.06
C ARG A 335 6.67 -0.33 -5.38
N THR A 336 7.85 0.13 -5.00
CA THR A 336 8.06 1.40 -4.27
C THR A 336 8.66 2.52 -5.12
N THR A 337 8.80 2.33 -6.45
CA THR A 337 9.41 3.31 -7.36
C THR A 337 8.57 3.61 -8.58
N ASP A 338 8.85 4.74 -9.20
CA ASP A 338 8.39 5.12 -10.53
C ASP A 338 9.59 5.40 -11.43
N VAL A 339 9.50 4.94 -12.67
CA VAL A 339 10.54 5.15 -13.68
C VAL A 339 9.89 5.55 -14.99
N THR A 340 10.45 6.56 -15.65
CA THR A 340 10.04 6.92 -17.01
C THR A 340 10.48 5.81 -17.97
N GLY A 341 9.59 5.38 -18.85
CA GLY A 341 9.88 4.40 -19.88
C GLY A 341 9.30 4.80 -21.22
N VAL A 342 9.82 4.22 -22.27
CA VAL A 342 9.33 4.38 -23.64
C VAL A 342 8.56 3.13 -24.04
N ALA A 343 7.29 3.28 -24.36
CA ALA A 343 6.45 2.18 -24.86
C ALA A 343 6.56 2.07 -26.38
N GLN A 344 6.89 0.86 -26.85
CA GLN A 344 6.92 0.49 -28.26
C GLN A 344 5.77 -0.45 -28.55
N LEU A 345 4.95 -0.08 -29.53
CA LEU A 345 3.82 -0.88 -29.96
C LEU A 345 4.27 -1.99 -30.93
N PRO A 346 3.55 -3.12 -30.96
CA PRO A 346 3.84 -4.21 -31.89
C PRO A 346 3.72 -3.77 -33.35
N THR A 347 4.44 -4.45 -34.24
CA THR A 347 4.31 -4.20 -35.69
C THR A 347 2.86 -4.35 -36.15
N GLY A 348 2.35 -3.33 -36.84
CA GLY A 348 0.97 -3.29 -37.34
C GLY A 348 -0.03 -2.61 -36.38
N VAL A 349 0.39 -2.22 -35.19
CA VAL A 349 -0.41 -1.40 -34.29
C VAL A 349 0.07 0.05 -34.38
N GLU A 350 -0.74 0.91 -34.99
CA GLU A 350 -0.38 2.32 -35.16
C GLU A 350 -0.63 3.14 -33.90
N MET A 351 -1.72 2.86 -33.20
CA MET A 351 -2.12 3.58 -31.98
C MET A 351 -2.86 2.67 -31.01
N VAL A 352 -2.97 3.09 -29.76
CA VAL A 352 -3.74 2.46 -28.70
C VAL A 352 -4.77 3.45 -28.19
N MET A 353 -6.03 3.02 -28.16
CA MET A 353 -7.15 3.83 -27.67
C MET A 353 -7.38 3.61 -26.17
N PRO A 354 -7.95 4.60 -25.46
CA PRO A 354 -8.51 4.35 -24.13
C PRO A 354 -9.54 3.21 -24.19
N GLY A 355 -9.43 2.24 -23.26
CA GLY A 355 -10.24 1.02 -23.24
C GLY A 355 -9.57 -0.21 -23.89
N ASP A 356 -8.45 -0.03 -24.57
CA ASP A 356 -7.76 -1.13 -25.23
C ASP A 356 -6.88 -1.93 -24.24
N ASN A 357 -6.80 -3.24 -24.52
CA ASN A 357 -5.72 -4.10 -24.04
C ASN A 357 -4.60 -4.13 -25.09
N VAL A 358 -3.38 -3.90 -24.68
CA VAL A 358 -2.22 -3.82 -25.58
C VAL A 358 -1.04 -4.62 -25.04
N ALA A 359 -0.45 -5.43 -25.93
CA ALA A 359 0.89 -5.95 -25.73
C ALA A 359 1.90 -4.89 -26.18
N MET A 360 2.90 -4.58 -25.34
CA MET A 360 3.92 -3.59 -25.67
C MET A 360 5.29 -4.00 -25.13
N GLU A 361 6.33 -3.51 -25.77
CA GLU A 361 7.69 -3.54 -25.25
C GLU A 361 8.01 -2.19 -24.61
N VAL A 362 8.61 -2.21 -23.42
CA VAL A 362 8.94 -1.00 -22.67
C VAL A 362 10.42 -0.97 -22.39
N GLU A 363 11.03 0.19 -22.64
CA GLU A 363 12.41 0.49 -22.28
C GLU A 363 12.45 1.59 -21.23
N LEU A 364 12.92 1.25 -20.03
CA LEU A 364 13.05 2.16 -18.89
C LEU A 364 14.34 2.96 -18.98
N ILE A 365 14.32 4.20 -18.49
CA ILE A 365 15.53 5.05 -18.41
C ILE A 365 16.49 4.65 -17.30
N THR A 366 16.05 3.80 -16.35
CA THR A 366 16.82 3.37 -15.18
C THR A 366 16.57 1.88 -14.95
N PRO A 367 17.61 1.07 -14.71
CA PRO A 367 17.44 -0.34 -14.44
C PRO A 367 16.77 -0.55 -13.06
N ILE A 368 15.78 -1.39 -13.02
CA ILE A 368 15.10 -1.78 -11.75
C ILE A 368 14.99 -3.30 -11.66
N ALA A 369 14.75 -3.81 -10.46
CA ALA A 369 14.54 -5.23 -10.22
C ALA A 369 13.20 -5.67 -10.82
N LEU A 370 13.24 -6.30 -12.00
CA LEU A 370 12.08 -6.79 -12.74
C LEU A 370 12.02 -8.31 -12.73
N GLU A 371 10.80 -8.83 -12.82
CA GLU A 371 10.53 -10.24 -13.01
C GLU A 371 9.21 -10.45 -13.74
N LYS A 372 9.05 -11.60 -14.39
CA LYS A 372 7.79 -11.98 -15.03
C LYS A 372 6.66 -12.06 -14.00
N GLY A 373 5.49 -11.53 -14.35
CA GLY A 373 4.31 -11.47 -13.50
C GLY A 373 4.25 -10.23 -12.60
N LEU A 374 5.31 -9.40 -12.57
CA LEU A 374 5.27 -8.15 -11.80
C LEU A 374 4.24 -7.19 -12.39
N ARG A 375 3.34 -6.70 -11.56
CA ARG A 375 2.32 -5.71 -11.93
C ARG A 375 2.89 -4.30 -11.85
N PHE A 376 2.34 -3.41 -12.68
CA PHE A 376 2.69 -2.00 -12.68
C PHE A 376 1.50 -1.13 -13.03
N ALA A 377 1.56 0.12 -12.59
CA ALA A 377 0.64 1.17 -13.03
C ALA A 377 1.34 2.11 -14.01
N ILE A 378 0.57 2.66 -14.96
CA ILE A 378 1.03 3.67 -15.91
C ILE A 378 0.40 4.99 -15.52
N ARG A 379 1.24 6.04 -15.37
CA ARG A 379 0.78 7.36 -14.98
C ARG A 379 1.30 8.45 -15.92
N GLU A 380 0.45 9.44 -16.16
CA GLU A 380 0.76 10.61 -16.95
C GLU A 380 0.05 11.85 -16.36
N GLY A 381 0.77 12.97 -16.23
CA GLY A 381 0.18 14.21 -15.76
C GLY A 381 -0.52 14.13 -14.41
N GLY A 382 -0.01 13.29 -13.48
CA GLY A 382 -0.60 13.09 -12.15
C GLY A 382 -1.81 12.13 -12.11
N ARG A 383 -2.17 11.50 -13.22
CA ARG A 383 -3.30 10.56 -13.32
C ARG A 383 -2.83 9.15 -13.65
N THR A 384 -3.52 8.14 -13.12
CA THR A 384 -3.37 6.77 -13.56
C THR A 384 -4.09 6.60 -14.90
N VAL A 385 -3.36 6.17 -15.93
CA VAL A 385 -3.87 6.03 -17.30
C VAL A 385 -3.87 4.60 -17.79
N GLY A 386 -3.32 3.68 -17.02
CA GLY A 386 -3.32 2.27 -17.34
C GLY A 386 -2.66 1.42 -16.28
N ALA A 387 -2.76 0.12 -16.45
CA ALA A 387 -2.09 -0.87 -15.63
C ALA A 387 -1.70 -2.07 -16.49
N GLY A 388 -0.68 -2.79 -16.04
CA GLY A 388 -0.22 -3.95 -16.76
C GLY A 388 0.55 -4.95 -15.93
N THR A 389 0.93 -6.01 -16.58
CA THR A 389 1.74 -7.09 -16.00
C THR A 389 2.89 -7.43 -16.95
N ILE A 390 4.07 -7.62 -16.40
CA ILE A 390 5.25 -8.05 -17.17
C ILE A 390 5.04 -9.49 -17.64
N SER A 391 5.04 -9.69 -18.94
CA SER A 391 4.94 -11.02 -19.57
C SER A 391 6.30 -11.68 -19.79
N GLU A 392 7.33 -10.86 -20.06
CA GLU A 392 8.70 -11.31 -20.31
C GLU A 392 9.70 -10.19 -19.97
N VAL A 393 10.81 -10.53 -19.32
CA VAL A 393 11.96 -9.64 -19.12
C VAL A 393 12.93 -9.89 -20.26
N VAL A 394 13.37 -8.83 -20.96
CA VAL A 394 14.18 -8.93 -22.18
C VAL A 394 15.65 -8.61 -21.91
N GLU A 395 15.92 -7.48 -21.17
CA GLU A 395 17.28 -7.02 -20.86
C GLU A 395 17.32 -6.17 -19.58
#